data_4c8ca53375eacee54de037e9d024c6d1
#
_entry.id   4c8ca53375eacee54de037e9d024c6d1
#
_cell.length_a   1.000
_cell.length_b   1.000
_cell.length_c   1.000
_cell.angle_alpha   90.00
_cell.angle_beta   90.00
_cell.angle_gamma   90.00
#
_symmetry.space_group_name_H-M   'P 1'
#
loop_
_entity.id
_entity.type
_entity.pdbx_description
1 polymer ?
#
loop_
_entity_poly.entity_id
_entity_poly.type
_entity_poly.pdbx_seq_one_letter_code
_entity_poly.pdbx_strand_id
1 'polypeptide(L)'
;RAERRFKELQEKGDKSTYDEVLQDIIQRDYNDTHREIAPLKKADDAVEVDSTELTLEESVEAIYKVITDKTKKKERKIKEIMPVRPVKKERRLGHFHMFWYTVLRYIVIGLYHLYFNITFEGTENIPKDGGNIFASNHRSYQDPVFIALPTRVPLSYMAKEELFHQNVFFTLLIKAFGAFPVTRGKGDTQVIDTSIEKLEKGRNLVIFPEGTRSKDGKVGKGKTGVALVAAVAQVPVVPVGINFEGKLKFRKRVVVRFGKPIVPGEIGVTATD
;
A
#
# COMPACT_ATOMS: atom_id res chain seq x y z
N ARG A 1 5.69 -32.17 26.83
CA ARG A 1 6.46 -32.23 25.56
C ARG A 1 7.21 -33.54 25.44
N ALA A 2 7.96 -33.96 26.47
CA ALA A 2 8.73 -35.19 26.46
C ALA A 2 7.87 -36.43 26.34
N GLU A 3 6.76 -36.52 27.05
CA GLU A 3 5.81 -37.69 26.97
C GLU A 3 5.24 -37.85 25.56
N ARG A 4 4.80 -36.74 24.92
CA ARG A 4 4.28 -36.76 23.54
C ARG A 4 5.35 -37.24 22.58
N ARG A 5 6.56 -36.70 22.70
CA ARG A 5 7.69 -37.07 21.84
C ARG A 5 8.11 -38.50 22.03
N PHE A 6 8.11 -38.97 23.25
CA PHE A 6 8.41 -40.38 23.58
C PHE A 6 7.39 -41.35 22.94
N LYS A 7 6.07 -41.04 23.05
CA LYS A 7 5.02 -41.83 22.38
C LYS A 7 5.20 -41.85 20.85
N GLU A 8 5.45 -40.71 20.23
CA GLU A 8 5.72 -40.63 18.79
C GLU A 8 6.94 -41.44 18.33
N LEU A 9 8.00 -41.47 19.15
CA LEU A 9 9.19 -42.28 18.88
C LEU A 9 8.93 -43.77 19.07
N GLN A 10 8.20 -44.16 20.09
CA GLN A 10 7.79 -45.54 20.32
C GLN A 10 6.92 -46.08 19.17
N GLU A 11 5.97 -45.28 18.67
CA GLU A 11 5.14 -45.65 17.52
C GLU A 11 5.98 -45.84 16.24
N LYS A 12 7.11 -45.17 16.13
CA LYS A 12 8.07 -45.34 15.03
C LYS A 12 9.09 -46.46 15.22
N GLY A 13 8.99 -47.20 16.33
CA GLY A 13 9.91 -48.31 16.64
C GLY A 13 11.26 -47.85 17.20
N ASP A 14 11.40 -46.63 17.66
CA ASP A 14 12.60 -46.13 18.33
C ASP A 14 12.76 -46.80 19.70
N LYS A 15 13.99 -47.10 20.07
CA LYS A 15 14.31 -47.80 21.34
C LYS A 15 14.74 -46.88 22.47
N SER A 16 14.68 -45.55 22.24
CA SER A 16 15.07 -44.56 23.23
C SER A 16 14.20 -44.68 24.49
N THR A 17 14.80 -44.48 25.64
CA THR A 17 14.08 -44.42 26.93
C THR A 17 13.46 -43.04 27.11
N TYR A 18 12.47 -42.93 28.01
CA TYR A 18 11.85 -41.62 28.32
C TYR A 18 12.88 -40.61 28.83
N ASP A 19 13.82 -41.06 29.69
CA ASP A 19 14.87 -40.18 30.26
C ASP A 19 15.82 -39.65 29.19
N GLU A 20 16.20 -40.47 28.22
CA GLU A 20 17.02 -40.02 27.09
C GLU A 20 16.30 -38.97 26.25
N VAL A 21 15.03 -39.17 25.95
CA VAL A 21 14.20 -38.20 25.22
C VAL A 21 14.03 -36.90 26.01
N LEU A 22 13.85 -36.99 27.33
CA LEU A 22 13.75 -35.82 28.21
C LEU A 22 15.06 -35.02 28.23
N GLN A 23 16.20 -35.71 28.41
CA GLN A 23 17.51 -35.05 28.42
C GLN A 23 17.87 -34.38 27.06
N ASP A 24 17.53 -35.03 25.96
CA ASP A 24 17.74 -34.45 24.64
C ASP A 24 16.94 -33.13 24.45
N ILE A 25 15.68 -33.11 24.89
CA ILE A 25 14.84 -31.93 24.86
C ILE A 25 15.41 -30.81 25.75
N ILE A 26 15.83 -31.12 26.98
CA ILE A 26 16.42 -30.16 27.89
C ILE A 26 17.71 -29.56 27.30
N GLN A 27 18.59 -30.42 26.78
CA GLN A 27 19.85 -29.99 26.17
C GLN A 27 19.63 -29.12 24.94
N ARG A 28 18.64 -29.45 24.12
CA ARG A 28 18.27 -28.67 22.95
C ARG A 28 17.71 -27.31 23.33
N ASP A 29 16.78 -27.25 24.28
CA ASP A 29 16.18 -26.00 24.77
C ASP A 29 17.28 -25.09 25.41
N TYR A 30 18.25 -25.69 26.10
CA TYR A 30 19.41 -24.97 26.63
C TYR A 30 20.27 -24.38 25.50
N ASN A 31 20.62 -25.18 24.51
CA ASN A 31 21.44 -24.75 23.38
C ASN A 31 20.75 -23.62 22.59
N ASP A 32 19.44 -23.74 22.35
CA ASP A 32 18.66 -22.74 21.61
C ASP A 32 18.58 -21.39 22.36
N THR A 33 18.55 -21.42 23.69
CA THR A 33 18.50 -20.18 24.51
C THR A 33 19.86 -19.55 24.74
N HIS A 34 20.97 -20.33 24.66
CA HIS A 34 22.33 -19.87 24.98
C HIS A 34 23.27 -19.75 23.77
N ARG A 35 22.79 -20.00 22.57
CA ARG A 35 23.60 -19.82 21.34
C ARG A 35 24.03 -18.37 21.17
N GLU A 36 25.25 -18.15 20.70
CA GLU A 36 25.83 -16.80 20.50
C GLU A 36 25.10 -15.98 19.45
N ILE A 37 24.63 -16.63 18.37
CA ILE A 37 23.93 -15.96 17.27
C ILE A 37 22.41 -16.24 17.37
N ALA A 38 21.62 -15.18 17.52
CA ALA A 38 20.16 -15.20 17.61
C ALA A 38 19.62 -16.19 18.65
N PRO A 39 19.94 -16.04 19.96
CA PRO A 39 19.41 -16.91 20.99
C PRO A 39 17.87 -16.86 21.04
N LEU A 40 17.23 -17.96 21.36
CA LEU A 40 15.79 -18.06 21.53
C LEU A 40 15.36 -17.23 22.75
N LYS A 41 14.88 -16.00 22.50
CA LYS A 41 14.35 -15.10 23.54
C LYS A 41 12.91 -14.75 23.21
N LYS A 42 12.08 -14.62 24.25
CA LYS A 42 10.73 -14.11 24.12
C LYS A 42 10.80 -12.65 23.64
N ALA A 43 10.11 -12.33 22.54
CA ALA A 43 10.00 -10.95 22.07
C ALA A 43 9.20 -10.11 23.08
N ASP A 44 9.51 -8.82 23.19
CA ASP A 44 8.88 -7.92 24.17
C ASP A 44 7.35 -7.79 23.98
N ASP A 45 6.88 -7.98 22.74
CA ASP A 45 5.47 -7.96 22.36
C ASP A 45 4.84 -9.35 22.25
N ALA A 46 5.55 -10.42 22.57
CA ALA A 46 5.03 -11.77 22.53
C ALA A 46 4.00 -12.01 23.63
N VAL A 47 2.88 -12.62 23.26
CA VAL A 47 1.88 -13.13 24.19
C VAL A 47 2.14 -14.61 24.39
N GLU A 48 2.31 -15.02 25.63
CA GLU A 48 2.48 -16.41 26.00
C GLU A 48 1.11 -17.09 26.08
N VAL A 49 0.95 -18.21 25.39
CA VAL A 49 -0.23 -19.06 25.47
C VAL A 49 0.23 -20.42 26.00
N ASP A 50 -0.07 -20.70 27.25
CA ASP A 50 0.17 -22.02 27.82
C ASP A 50 -0.91 -22.97 27.34
N SER A 51 -0.49 -23.99 26.59
CA SER A 51 -1.37 -25.02 26.04
C SER A 51 -1.19 -26.39 26.71
N THR A 52 -0.54 -26.43 27.87
CA THR A 52 -0.15 -27.70 28.54
C THR A 52 -1.38 -28.55 28.88
N GLU A 53 -2.45 -27.91 29.37
CA GLU A 53 -3.70 -28.58 29.79
C GLU A 53 -4.81 -28.49 28.71
N LEU A 54 -4.53 -27.87 27.55
CA LEU A 54 -5.53 -27.65 26.52
C LEU A 54 -5.54 -28.77 25.47
N THR A 55 -6.72 -29.11 25.00
CA THR A 55 -6.88 -29.91 23.79
C THR A 55 -6.41 -29.14 22.55
N LEU A 56 -6.32 -29.80 21.41
CA LEU A 56 -5.92 -29.13 20.14
C LEU A 56 -6.90 -28.02 19.79
N GLU A 57 -8.20 -28.28 19.89
CA GLU A 57 -9.26 -27.32 19.59
C GLU A 57 -9.20 -26.11 20.53
N GLU A 58 -9.06 -26.33 21.84
CA GLU A 58 -8.93 -25.27 22.84
C GLU A 58 -7.66 -24.44 22.63
N SER A 59 -6.55 -25.08 22.24
CA SER A 59 -5.30 -24.39 21.92
C SER A 59 -5.47 -23.47 20.71
N VAL A 60 -6.14 -23.93 19.66
CA VAL A 60 -6.46 -23.14 18.46
C VAL A 60 -7.34 -21.94 18.84
N GLU A 61 -8.37 -22.15 19.66
CA GLU A 61 -9.28 -21.09 20.08
C GLU A 61 -8.58 -20.05 20.98
N ALA A 62 -7.71 -20.49 21.88
CA ALA A 62 -6.88 -19.60 22.71
C ALA A 62 -5.98 -18.69 21.86
N ILE A 63 -5.29 -19.26 20.85
CA ILE A 63 -4.46 -18.50 19.91
C ILE A 63 -5.31 -17.56 19.09
N TYR A 64 -6.45 -18.02 18.56
CA TYR A 64 -7.37 -17.17 17.78
C TYR A 64 -7.89 -15.97 18.60
N LYS A 65 -8.23 -16.19 19.87
CA LYS A 65 -8.64 -15.14 20.80
C LYS A 65 -7.53 -14.08 20.98
N VAL A 66 -6.29 -14.52 21.21
CA VAL A 66 -5.13 -13.60 21.35
C VAL A 66 -4.92 -12.76 20.08
N ILE A 67 -5.00 -13.40 18.90
CA ILE A 67 -4.88 -12.69 17.61
C ILE A 67 -6.00 -11.67 17.47
N THR A 68 -7.24 -12.07 17.75
CA THR A 68 -8.42 -11.21 17.63
C THR A 68 -8.34 -10.01 18.59
N ASP A 69 -7.94 -10.23 19.85
CA ASP A 69 -7.81 -9.16 20.84
C ASP A 69 -6.67 -8.18 20.48
N LYS A 70 -5.52 -8.68 20.02
CA LYS A 70 -4.44 -7.82 19.51
C LYS A 70 -4.88 -7.02 18.28
N THR A 71 -5.61 -7.63 17.38
CA THR A 71 -6.16 -6.96 16.18
C THR A 71 -7.14 -5.87 16.59
N LYS A 72 -8.13 -6.15 17.45
CA LYS A 72 -9.08 -5.17 17.97
C LYS A 72 -8.40 -4.01 18.72
N LYS A 73 -7.35 -4.30 19.51
CA LYS A 73 -6.57 -3.26 20.19
C LYS A 73 -5.84 -2.37 19.22
N LYS A 74 -5.25 -2.94 18.16
CA LYS A 74 -4.61 -2.19 17.07
C LYS A 74 -5.61 -1.33 16.31
N GLU A 75 -6.78 -1.89 15.98
CA GLU A 75 -7.89 -1.18 15.33
C GLU A 75 -8.37 0.02 16.17
N ARG A 76 -8.61 -0.17 17.48
CA ARG A 76 -9.00 0.93 18.39
C ARG A 76 -7.96 2.06 18.38
N LYS A 77 -6.66 1.71 18.44
CA LYS A 77 -5.57 2.68 18.40
C LYS A 77 -5.53 3.40 17.04
N ILE A 78 -5.78 2.71 15.94
CA ILE A 78 -5.85 3.32 14.60
C ILE A 78 -7.05 4.26 14.51
N LYS A 79 -8.24 3.88 15.01
CA LYS A 79 -9.43 4.74 15.07
C LYS A 79 -9.20 6.02 15.87
N GLU A 80 -8.46 5.92 16.97
CA GLU A 80 -8.13 7.06 17.82
C GLU A 80 -7.15 8.02 17.13
N ILE A 81 -6.14 7.48 16.43
CA ILE A 81 -5.09 8.26 15.75
C ILE A 81 -5.58 8.78 14.39
N MET A 82 -6.41 8.00 13.67
CA MET A 82 -6.87 8.28 12.32
C MET A 82 -8.39 8.07 12.20
N PRO A 83 -9.20 9.01 12.72
CA PRO A 83 -10.64 8.93 12.54
C PRO A 83 -11.01 9.00 11.05
N VAL A 84 -12.08 8.30 10.67
CA VAL A 84 -12.65 8.39 9.32
C VAL A 84 -13.02 9.83 9.03
N ARG A 85 -12.51 10.39 7.94
CA ARG A 85 -12.78 11.75 7.48
C ARG A 85 -13.33 11.67 6.05
N PRO A 86 -14.63 11.37 5.87
CA PRO A 86 -15.18 11.22 4.53
C PRO A 86 -15.08 12.55 3.78
N VAL A 87 -14.55 12.46 2.57
CA VAL A 87 -14.40 13.61 1.69
C VAL A 87 -15.77 13.99 1.11
N LYS A 88 -16.23 15.20 1.38
CA LYS A 88 -17.45 15.74 0.76
C LYS A 88 -17.17 16.04 -0.72
N LYS A 89 -17.86 15.32 -1.62
CA LYS A 89 -17.69 15.44 -3.08
C LYS A 89 -18.08 16.79 -3.71
N GLU A 90 -18.57 17.76 -2.94
CA GLU A 90 -19.16 18.98 -3.46
C GLU A 90 -18.17 20.10 -3.84
N ARG A 91 -16.88 19.94 -3.57
CA ARG A 91 -15.89 20.98 -3.88
C ARG A 91 -15.44 20.86 -5.34
N ARG A 92 -16.04 21.66 -6.20
CA ARG A 92 -15.56 21.87 -7.58
C ARG A 92 -14.37 22.83 -7.57
N LEU A 93 -13.34 22.48 -8.35
CA LEU A 93 -12.25 23.44 -8.63
C LEU A 93 -12.81 24.66 -9.37
N GLY A 94 -12.28 25.85 -9.07
CA GLY A 94 -12.75 27.09 -9.68
C GLY A 94 -12.66 27.04 -11.22
N HIS A 95 -13.63 27.63 -11.91
CA HIS A 95 -13.74 27.60 -13.38
C HIS A 95 -12.48 28.05 -14.10
N PHE A 96 -11.77 29.06 -13.59
CA PHE A 96 -10.53 29.55 -14.16
C PHE A 96 -9.41 28.50 -14.14
N HIS A 97 -9.22 27.82 -13.02
CA HIS A 97 -8.23 26.75 -12.92
C HIS A 97 -8.57 25.55 -13.82
N MET A 98 -9.84 25.23 -13.95
CA MET A 98 -10.29 24.13 -14.82
C MET A 98 -10.10 24.46 -16.30
N PHE A 99 -10.31 25.73 -16.71
CA PHE A 99 -10.08 26.15 -18.07
C PHE A 99 -8.60 26.00 -18.47
N TRP A 100 -7.67 26.58 -17.69
CA TRP A 100 -6.25 26.45 -17.97
C TRP A 100 -5.72 25.03 -17.88
N TYR A 101 -6.20 24.25 -16.92
CA TYR A 101 -5.88 22.83 -16.86
C TYR A 101 -6.31 22.10 -18.13
N THR A 102 -7.51 22.38 -18.60
CA THR A 102 -8.06 21.75 -19.81
C THR A 102 -7.24 22.11 -21.05
N VAL A 103 -6.90 23.40 -21.24
CA VAL A 103 -6.06 23.85 -22.35
C VAL A 103 -4.69 23.19 -22.31
N LEU A 104 -4.01 23.23 -21.18
CA LEU A 104 -2.68 22.61 -21.02
C LEU A 104 -2.75 21.10 -21.25
N ARG A 105 -3.78 20.44 -20.75
CA ARG A 105 -3.99 19.01 -20.94
C ARG A 105 -4.09 18.64 -22.42
N TYR A 106 -4.85 19.37 -23.22
CA TYR A 106 -4.96 19.08 -24.66
C TYR A 106 -3.64 19.29 -25.39
N ILE A 107 -2.87 20.31 -25.04
CA ILE A 107 -1.52 20.50 -25.58
C ILE A 107 -0.64 19.29 -25.26
N VAL A 108 -0.62 18.85 -23.99
CA VAL A 108 0.18 17.72 -23.55
C VAL A 108 -0.29 16.43 -24.21
N ILE A 109 -1.61 16.21 -24.36
CA ILE A 109 -2.16 15.07 -25.12
C ILE A 109 -1.59 15.04 -26.53
N GLY A 110 -1.65 16.16 -27.25
CA GLY A 110 -1.11 16.24 -28.62
C GLY A 110 0.38 15.89 -28.68
N LEU A 111 1.18 16.49 -27.80
CA LEU A 111 2.62 16.22 -27.72
C LEU A 111 2.93 14.76 -27.39
N TYR A 112 2.18 14.16 -26.46
CA TYR A 112 2.38 12.78 -26.06
C TYR A 112 1.97 11.78 -27.15
N HIS A 113 0.86 12.02 -27.85
CA HIS A 113 0.47 11.19 -29.00
C HIS A 113 1.42 11.33 -30.18
N LEU A 114 2.01 12.52 -30.38
CA LEU A 114 3.07 12.72 -31.38
C LEU A 114 4.34 11.91 -31.00
N TYR A 115 4.71 11.94 -29.72
CA TYR A 115 5.95 11.31 -29.24
C TYR A 115 5.80 9.81 -29.00
N PHE A 116 4.67 9.35 -28.44
CA PHE A 116 4.39 7.97 -28.10
C PHE A 116 3.21 7.41 -28.88
N ASN A 117 3.16 6.10 -29.06
CA ASN A 117 1.98 5.40 -29.53
C ASN A 117 1.18 4.92 -28.31
N ILE A 118 0.25 5.78 -27.82
CA ILE A 118 -0.46 5.53 -26.57
C ILE A 118 -1.85 4.93 -26.89
N THR A 119 -2.19 3.87 -26.15
CA THR A 119 -3.53 3.28 -26.12
C THR A 119 -4.09 3.37 -24.70
N PHE A 120 -5.29 3.91 -24.55
CA PHE A 120 -6.03 3.92 -23.30
C PHE A 120 -7.14 2.89 -23.35
N GLU A 121 -7.25 2.07 -22.29
CA GLU A 121 -8.28 1.05 -22.13
C GLU A 121 -9.02 1.27 -20.82
N GLY A 122 -10.35 1.02 -20.80
CA GLY A 122 -11.15 1.17 -19.59
C GLY A 122 -11.35 2.64 -19.17
N THR A 123 -11.28 3.59 -20.09
CA THR A 123 -11.47 5.03 -19.79
C THR A 123 -12.88 5.36 -19.28
N GLU A 124 -13.86 4.52 -19.56
CA GLU A 124 -15.21 4.57 -19.00
C GLU A 124 -15.25 4.38 -17.48
N ASN A 125 -14.23 3.74 -16.91
CA ASN A 125 -14.06 3.53 -15.47
C ASN A 125 -13.50 4.76 -14.73
N ILE A 126 -13.08 5.80 -15.48
CA ILE A 126 -12.54 7.02 -14.86
C ILE A 126 -13.71 7.85 -14.32
N PRO A 127 -13.77 8.11 -12.99
CA PRO A 127 -14.81 8.93 -12.41
C PRO A 127 -14.78 10.35 -13.00
N LYS A 128 -15.96 10.90 -13.27
CA LYS A 128 -16.11 12.25 -13.83
C LYS A 128 -15.85 13.34 -12.79
N ASP A 129 -16.04 13.00 -11.52
CA ASP A 129 -15.86 13.89 -10.39
C ASP A 129 -14.46 13.73 -9.78
N GLY A 130 -13.98 14.75 -9.08
CA GLY A 130 -12.72 14.71 -8.35
C GLY A 130 -12.85 13.98 -7.00
N GLY A 131 -11.72 13.90 -6.29
CA GLY A 131 -11.66 13.24 -5.00
C GLY A 131 -11.56 11.71 -5.10
N ASN A 132 -10.89 11.19 -6.12
CA ASN A 132 -10.66 9.75 -6.30
C ASN A 132 -9.17 9.44 -6.25
N ILE A 133 -8.83 8.21 -5.88
CA ILE A 133 -7.45 7.71 -5.87
C ILE A 133 -7.21 6.86 -7.11
N PHE A 134 -6.11 7.11 -7.81
CA PHE A 134 -5.61 6.26 -8.89
C PHE A 134 -4.40 5.49 -8.36
N ALA A 135 -4.52 4.19 -8.21
CA ALA A 135 -3.47 3.31 -7.73
C ALA A 135 -2.79 2.62 -8.91
N SER A 136 -1.54 2.95 -9.19
CA SER A 136 -0.82 2.48 -10.38
C SER A 136 0.49 1.81 -10.05
N ASN A 137 0.92 0.87 -10.90
CA ASN A 137 2.31 0.43 -10.93
C ASN A 137 3.22 1.58 -11.37
N HIS A 138 4.49 1.55 -10.98
CA HIS A 138 5.42 2.65 -11.23
C HIS A 138 6.63 2.20 -12.03
N ARG A 139 6.77 2.69 -13.26
CA ARG A 139 7.82 2.30 -14.21
C ARG A 139 8.67 3.48 -14.69
N SER A 140 8.09 4.68 -14.75
CA SER A 140 8.72 5.85 -15.36
C SER A 140 8.36 7.13 -14.62
N TYR A 141 9.17 8.16 -14.78
CA TYR A 141 8.81 9.54 -14.39
C TYR A 141 7.60 10.09 -15.18
N GLN A 142 7.26 9.48 -16.33
CA GLN A 142 6.14 9.86 -17.18
C GLN A 142 4.79 9.29 -16.70
N ASP A 143 4.81 8.32 -15.76
CA ASP A 143 3.60 7.63 -15.36
C ASP A 143 2.47 8.55 -14.86
N PRO A 144 2.75 9.60 -14.03
CA PRO A 144 1.71 10.54 -13.62
C PRO A 144 1.08 11.27 -14.82
N VAL A 145 1.86 11.57 -15.86
CA VAL A 145 1.37 12.22 -17.05
C VAL A 145 0.48 11.28 -17.85
N PHE A 146 0.90 10.04 -18.08
CA PHE A 146 0.07 9.04 -18.77
C PHE A 146 -1.29 8.85 -18.10
N ILE A 147 -1.36 8.87 -16.76
CA ILE A 147 -2.63 8.78 -16.03
C ILE A 147 -3.44 10.08 -16.21
N ALA A 148 -2.80 11.24 -16.26
CA ALA A 148 -3.45 12.54 -16.36
C ALA A 148 -4.11 12.77 -17.73
N LEU A 149 -3.56 12.22 -18.82
CA LEU A 149 -4.03 12.51 -20.18
C LEU A 149 -5.53 12.25 -20.36
N PRO A 150 -6.11 11.10 -19.97
CA PRO A 150 -7.54 10.83 -20.13
C PRO A 150 -8.41 11.42 -19.00
N THR A 151 -7.81 11.84 -17.86
CA THR A 151 -8.57 12.37 -16.72
C THR A 151 -8.99 13.81 -16.97
N ARG A 152 -10.25 14.15 -16.59
CA ARG A 152 -10.76 15.53 -16.73
C ARG A 152 -10.50 16.40 -15.53
N VAL A 153 -10.24 15.78 -14.38
CA VAL A 153 -9.96 16.45 -13.11
C VAL A 153 -8.46 16.43 -12.85
N PRO A 154 -7.88 17.55 -12.39
CA PRO A 154 -6.45 17.62 -12.09
C PRO A 154 -6.00 16.56 -11.09
N LEU A 155 -4.85 15.96 -11.34
CA LEU A 155 -4.21 15.02 -10.45
C LEU A 155 -3.34 15.73 -9.41
N SER A 156 -3.17 15.09 -8.26
CA SER A 156 -2.08 15.37 -7.33
C SER A 156 -1.30 14.08 -7.14
N TYR A 157 0.00 14.17 -6.97
CA TYR A 157 0.85 12.99 -6.74
C TYR A 157 2.01 13.30 -5.81
N MET A 158 2.40 12.30 -5.06
CA MET A 158 3.50 12.38 -4.11
C MET A 158 4.83 12.38 -4.88
N ALA A 159 5.70 13.29 -4.60
CA ALA A 159 7.05 13.33 -5.15
C ALA A 159 8.05 13.50 -4.01
N LYS A 160 9.25 12.95 -4.18
CA LYS A 160 10.32 13.10 -3.21
C LYS A 160 10.65 14.58 -3.01
N GLU A 161 10.84 14.99 -1.76
CA GLU A 161 11.16 16.36 -1.40
C GLU A 161 12.40 16.88 -2.15
N GLU A 162 13.40 16.03 -2.36
CA GLU A 162 14.62 16.39 -3.07
C GLU A 162 14.39 16.85 -4.52
N LEU A 163 13.29 16.42 -5.14
CA LEU A 163 12.93 16.87 -6.51
C LEU A 163 12.52 18.34 -6.58
N PHE A 164 12.09 18.91 -5.45
CA PHE A 164 11.68 20.31 -5.37
C PHE A 164 12.84 21.28 -5.13
N HIS A 165 14.04 20.75 -4.93
CA HIS A 165 15.26 21.53 -4.67
C HIS A 165 16.31 21.43 -5.78
N GLN A 166 16.03 20.71 -6.88
CA GLN A 166 17.00 20.50 -7.96
C GLN A 166 17.11 21.70 -8.90
N ASN A 167 15.97 22.21 -9.38
CA ASN A 167 15.92 23.30 -10.35
C ASN A 167 14.59 24.04 -10.23
N VAL A 168 14.62 25.39 -10.27
CA VAL A 168 13.43 26.23 -10.09
C VAL A 168 12.38 25.95 -11.17
N PHE A 169 12.79 25.86 -12.44
CA PHE A 169 11.87 25.60 -13.56
C PHE A 169 11.24 24.21 -13.43
N PHE A 170 12.03 23.19 -13.09
CA PHE A 170 11.54 21.84 -12.86
C PHE A 170 10.58 21.80 -11.68
N THR A 171 10.91 22.49 -10.59
CA THR A 171 10.05 22.61 -9.40
C THR A 171 8.72 23.26 -9.74
N LEU A 172 8.72 24.35 -10.49
CA LEU A 172 7.49 25.02 -10.93
C LEU A 172 6.67 24.10 -11.83
N LEU A 173 7.32 23.38 -12.75
CA LEU A 173 6.67 22.45 -13.65
C LEU A 173 5.97 21.31 -12.87
N ILE A 174 6.67 20.62 -11.98
CA ILE A 174 6.07 19.50 -11.23
C ILE A 174 4.96 19.98 -10.28
N LYS A 175 5.10 21.17 -9.68
CA LYS A 175 4.04 21.81 -8.88
C LYS A 175 2.81 22.13 -9.72
N ALA A 176 3.00 22.68 -10.92
CA ALA A 176 1.92 22.98 -11.86
C ALA A 176 1.15 21.71 -12.26
N PHE A 177 1.85 20.59 -12.38
CA PHE A 177 1.24 19.28 -12.62
C PHE A 177 0.68 18.59 -11.36
N GLY A 178 0.73 19.27 -10.19
CA GLY A 178 0.08 18.77 -8.97
C GLY A 178 0.96 17.92 -8.06
N ALA A 179 2.29 17.91 -8.28
CA ALA A 179 3.21 17.27 -7.34
C ALA A 179 3.20 17.99 -5.99
N PHE A 180 3.27 17.21 -4.91
CA PHE A 180 3.52 17.74 -3.58
C PHE A 180 4.64 16.93 -2.89
N PRO A 181 5.48 17.62 -2.09
CA PRO A 181 6.62 16.97 -1.46
C PRO A 181 6.21 16.02 -0.36
N VAL A 182 6.93 14.91 -0.26
CA VAL A 182 6.84 13.97 0.86
C VAL A 182 8.24 13.62 1.34
N THR A 183 8.45 13.72 2.65
CA THR A 183 9.69 13.33 3.32
C THR A 183 9.58 11.88 3.74
N ARG A 184 10.43 11.01 3.21
CA ARG A 184 10.44 9.58 3.59
C ARG A 184 10.90 9.44 5.04
N GLY A 185 10.19 8.62 5.82
CA GLY A 185 10.56 8.27 7.18
C GLY A 185 10.14 9.24 8.28
N LYS A 186 9.53 10.37 7.96
CA LYS A 186 8.88 11.25 8.94
C LYS A 186 7.37 11.04 8.89
N GLY A 187 6.87 10.13 9.71
CA GLY A 187 5.46 9.95 10.08
C GLY A 187 4.47 9.80 8.93
N ASP A 188 3.91 8.63 8.76
CA ASP A 188 2.89 8.32 7.75
C ASP A 188 1.64 9.23 7.85
N THR A 189 1.38 9.83 9.03
CA THR A 189 0.23 10.71 9.31
C THR A 189 0.23 11.98 8.47
N GLN A 190 1.36 12.70 8.34
CA GLN A 190 1.42 13.93 7.56
C GLN A 190 1.13 13.70 6.07
N VAL A 191 1.60 12.57 5.53
CA VAL A 191 1.33 12.18 4.13
C VAL A 191 -0.15 11.90 3.93
N ILE A 192 -0.79 11.23 4.89
CA ILE A 192 -2.22 10.93 4.85
C ILE A 192 -3.05 12.21 4.94
N ASP A 193 -2.75 13.10 5.90
CA ASP A 193 -3.46 14.39 6.05
C ASP A 193 -3.34 15.25 4.79
N THR A 194 -2.14 15.35 4.20
CA THR A 194 -1.94 16.07 2.94
C THR A 194 -2.71 15.43 1.79
N SER A 195 -2.75 14.10 1.74
CA SER A 195 -3.52 13.35 0.73
C SER A 195 -5.01 13.63 0.84
N ILE A 196 -5.56 13.60 2.05
CA ILE A 196 -6.96 13.91 2.33
C ILE A 196 -7.27 15.36 1.93
N GLU A 197 -6.42 16.32 2.30
CA GLU A 197 -6.56 17.72 1.91
C GLU A 197 -6.66 17.91 0.38
N LYS A 198 -5.85 17.18 -0.40
CA LYS A 198 -5.92 17.24 -1.87
C LYS A 198 -7.23 16.67 -2.40
N LEU A 199 -7.69 15.54 -1.83
CA LEU A 199 -8.98 14.93 -2.18
C LEU A 199 -10.14 15.88 -1.83
N GLU A 200 -10.11 16.53 -0.66
CA GLU A 200 -11.10 17.52 -0.23
C GLU A 200 -11.17 18.74 -1.15
N LYS A 201 -10.04 19.15 -1.72
CA LYS A 201 -9.96 20.21 -2.73
C LYS A 201 -10.49 19.77 -4.10
N GLY A 202 -11.10 18.60 -4.20
CA GLY A 202 -11.67 18.06 -5.42
C GLY A 202 -10.64 17.61 -6.46
N ARG A 203 -9.37 17.41 -6.06
CA ARG A 203 -8.34 16.86 -6.94
C ARG A 203 -8.33 15.35 -6.84
N ASN A 204 -7.96 14.67 -7.93
CA ASN A 204 -7.66 13.25 -7.87
C ASN A 204 -6.24 13.03 -7.33
N LEU A 205 -6.02 11.94 -6.64
CA LEU A 205 -4.73 11.57 -6.07
C LEU A 205 -4.15 10.36 -6.79
N VAL A 206 -2.90 10.45 -7.25
CA VAL A 206 -2.17 9.29 -7.78
C VAL A 206 -1.25 8.76 -6.70
N ILE A 207 -1.38 7.47 -6.41
CA ILE A 207 -0.50 6.74 -5.50
C ILE A 207 0.14 5.58 -6.26
N PHE A 208 1.44 5.42 -6.10
CA PHE A 208 2.20 4.27 -6.57
C PHE A 208 2.46 3.35 -5.37
N PRO A 209 1.69 2.25 -5.19
CA PRO A 209 1.80 1.41 -3.98
C PRO A 209 3.19 0.82 -3.76
N GLU A 210 3.95 0.62 -4.83
CA GLU A 210 5.33 0.12 -4.77
C GLU A 210 6.29 1.09 -4.05
N GLY A 211 5.97 2.39 -4.03
CA GLY A 211 6.78 3.46 -3.43
C GLY A 211 8.09 3.76 -4.17
N THR A 212 8.46 2.96 -5.16
CA THR A 212 9.65 3.14 -6.01
C THR A 212 9.34 2.69 -7.43
N ARG A 213 10.10 3.17 -8.41
CA ARG A 213 9.97 2.69 -9.79
C ARG A 213 10.55 1.30 -9.93
N SER A 214 9.83 0.42 -10.64
CA SER A 214 10.33 -0.88 -11.05
C SER A 214 11.55 -0.74 -11.96
N LYS A 215 12.58 -1.53 -11.70
CA LYS A 215 13.82 -1.55 -12.51
C LYS A 215 13.75 -2.58 -13.65
N ASP A 216 13.04 -3.66 -13.43
CA ASP A 216 12.90 -4.82 -14.35
C ASP A 216 11.56 -4.84 -15.10
N GLY A 217 10.70 -3.88 -14.84
CA GLY A 217 9.37 -3.76 -15.45
C GLY A 217 8.29 -4.64 -14.81
N LYS A 218 8.63 -5.43 -13.80
CA LYS A 218 7.65 -6.22 -13.04
C LYS A 218 6.98 -5.35 -11.98
N VAL A 219 5.74 -5.70 -11.66
CA VAL A 219 5.00 -5.06 -10.57
C VAL A 219 5.60 -5.54 -9.24
N GLY A 220 6.03 -4.59 -8.41
CA GLY A 220 6.58 -4.87 -7.10
C GLY A 220 5.52 -5.08 -6.01
N LYS A 221 5.98 -5.43 -4.81
CA LYS A 221 5.08 -5.58 -3.65
C LYS A 221 4.47 -4.23 -3.29
N GLY A 222 3.15 -4.16 -3.27
CA GLY A 222 2.40 -2.98 -2.84
C GLY A 222 2.49 -2.75 -1.33
N LYS A 223 2.54 -1.49 -0.93
CA LYS A 223 2.41 -1.03 0.47
C LYS A 223 0.96 -0.68 0.78
N THR A 224 0.60 -0.74 2.04
CA THR A 224 -0.77 -0.50 2.54
C THR A 224 -1.23 0.95 2.49
N GLY A 225 -0.35 1.92 2.19
CA GLY A 225 -0.67 3.35 2.22
C GLY A 225 -1.86 3.76 1.37
N VAL A 226 -2.07 3.15 0.19
CA VAL A 226 -3.23 3.43 -0.66
C VAL A 226 -4.53 3.00 0.00
N ALA A 227 -4.55 1.80 0.60
CA ALA A 227 -5.71 1.28 1.30
C ALA A 227 -6.06 2.15 2.52
N LEU A 228 -5.03 2.58 3.26
CA LEU A 228 -5.22 3.44 4.44
C LEU A 228 -5.80 4.81 4.07
N VAL A 229 -5.27 5.48 3.03
CA VAL A 229 -5.84 6.77 2.56
C VAL A 229 -7.27 6.59 2.07
N ALA A 230 -7.55 5.52 1.30
CA ALA A 230 -8.88 5.23 0.80
C ALA A 230 -9.88 4.95 1.94
N ALA A 231 -9.47 4.16 2.93
CA ALA A 231 -10.29 3.82 4.09
C ALA A 231 -10.60 5.04 4.98
N VAL A 232 -9.61 5.91 5.22
CA VAL A 232 -9.82 7.13 6.02
C VAL A 232 -10.67 8.13 5.27
N ALA A 233 -10.40 8.38 3.98
CA ALA A 233 -11.12 9.36 3.17
C ALA A 233 -12.45 8.84 2.61
N GLN A 234 -12.71 7.53 2.67
CA GLN A 234 -13.90 6.86 2.10
C GLN A 234 -14.13 7.23 0.62
N VAL A 235 -13.06 7.18 -0.17
CA VAL A 235 -13.09 7.53 -1.59
C VAL A 235 -12.77 6.34 -2.49
N PRO A 236 -13.30 6.30 -3.72
CA PRO A 236 -13.01 5.22 -4.65
C PRO A 236 -11.54 5.15 -5.05
N VAL A 237 -11.04 3.92 -5.22
CA VAL A 237 -9.72 3.62 -5.77
C VAL A 237 -9.88 3.05 -7.16
N VAL A 238 -9.31 3.70 -8.17
CA VAL A 238 -9.24 3.23 -9.54
C VAL A 238 -7.90 2.53 -9.75
N PRO A 239 -7.87 1.21 -9.96
CA PRO A 239 -6.63 0.51 -10.31
C PRO A 239 -6.17 0.92 -11.70
N VAL A 240 -4.88 1.22 -11.86
CA VAL A 240 -4.30 1.60 -13.15
C VAL A 240 -3.09 0.73 -13.47
N GLY A 241 -3.05 0.20 -14.66
CA GLY A 241 -1.91 -0.56 -15.18
C GLY A 241 -1.23 0.19 -16.32
N ILE A 242 0.06 0.47 -16.19
CA ILE A 242 0.89 1.07 -17.25
C ILE A 242 1.85 0.01 -17.76
N ASN A 243 1.79 -0.25 -19.07
CA ASN A 243 2.65 -1.23 -19.71
C ASN A 243 3.35 -0.67 -20.95
N PHE A 244 4.64 -0.93 -21.04
CA PHE A 244 5.49 -0.70 -22.22
C PHE A 244 6.74 -1.61 -22.12
N GLU A 245 7.32 -1.97 -23.23
CA GLU A 245 8.52 -2.81 -23.27
C GLU A 245 9.80 -1.98 -23.16
N GLY A 246 10.73 -2.40 -22.32
CA GLY A 246 12.05 -1.80 -22.15
C GLY A 246 11.98 -0.33 -21.69
N LYS A 247 12.79 0.55 -22.29
CA LYS A 247 12.84 1.98 -21.96
C LYS A 247 11.88 2.78 -22.85
N LEU A 248 11.29 3.84 -22.31
CA LEU A 248 10.50 4.82 -23.07
C LEU A 248 11.40 5.57 -24.07
N LYS A 249 10.97 5.61 -25.32
CA LYS A 249 11.63 6.31 -26.43
C LYS A 249 10.59 6.75 -27.46
N PHE A 250 11.00 7.53 -28.45
CA PHE A 250 10.13 8.00 -29.53
C PHE A 250 9.35 6.85 -30.19
N ARG A 251 8.04 7.05 -30.42
CA ARG A 251 7.07 6.08 -31.00
C ARG A 251 6.92 4.77 -30.25
N LYS A 252 7.39 4.72 -28.97
CA LYS A 252 7.17 3.54 -28.12
C LYS A 252 5.69 3.33 -27.86
N ARG A 253 5.22 2.10 -28.01
CA ARG A 253 3.86 1.70 -27.63
C ARG A 253 3.75 1.73 -26.10
N VAL A 254 2.73 2.45 -25.63
CA VAL A 254 2.37 2.52 -24.20
C VAL A 254 0.90 2.17 -24.07
N VAL A 255 0.56 1.23 -23.21
CA VAL A 255 -0.81 0.87 -22.90
C VAL A 255 -1.11 1.30 -21.46
N VAL A 256 -2.14 2.09 -21.29
CA VAL A 256 -2.64 2.53 -19.97
C VAL A 256 -4.04 2.00 -19.80
N ARG A 257 -4.24 1.13 -18.80
CA ARG A 257 -5.52 0.47 -18.55
C ARG A 257 -6.09 0.92 -17.20
N PHE A 258 -7.35 1.34 -17.20
CA PHE A 258 -8.10 1.74 -16.01
C PHE A 258 -9.08 0.63 -15.62
N GLY A 259 -8.92 0.06 -14.43
CA GLY A 259 -9.82 -0.93 -13.87
C GLY A 259 -11.08 -0.29 -13.29
N LYS A 260 -12.06 -1.12 -12.93
CA LYS A 260 -13.28 -0.66 -12.25
C LYS A 260 -12.93 -0.03 -10.90
N PRO A 261 -13.55 1.10 -10.53
CA PRO A 261 -13.36 1.69 -9.22
C PRO A 261 -13.73 0.72 -8.10
N ILE A 262 -12.92 0.68 -7.07
CA ILE A 262 -13.16 -0.07 -5.83
C ILE A 262 -13.58 0.94 -4.77
N VAL A 263 -14.79 0.77 -4.24
CA VAL A 263 -15.32 1.64 -3.18
C VAL A 263 -15.10 0.96 -1.84
N PRO A 264 -14.33 1.57 -0.90
CA PRO A 264 -14.01 0.93 0.37
C PRO A 264 -15.24 0.43 1.14
N GLY A 265 -16.31 1.22 1.19
CA GLY A 265 -17.55 0.84 1.88
C GLY A 265 -18.28 -0.37 1.26
N GLU A 266 -18.16 -0.60 -0.06
CA GLU A 266 -18.79 -1.74 -0.74
C GLU A 266 -18.08 -3.06 -0.49
N ILE A 267 -16.79 -3.03 -0.15
CA ILE A 267 -15.99 -4.21 0.19
C ILE A 267 -15.78 -4.36 1.69
N GLY A 268 -16.50 -3.57 2.51
CA GLY A 268 -16.43 -3.61 3.96
C GLY A 268 -15.15 -3.04 4.55
N VAL A 269 -14.28 -2.41 3.76
CA VAL A 269 -13.04 -1.80 4.24
C VAL A 269 -13.33 -0.50 4.95
N THR A 270 -12.99 -0.46 6.21
CA THR A 270 -13.07 0.72 7.07
C THR A 270 -11.67 1.20 7.45
N ALA A 271 -11.53 2.36 8.06
CA ALA A 271 -10.24 2.86 8.55
C ALA A 271 -9.61 1.95 9.62
N THR A 272 -10.28 0.86 9.97
CA THR A 272 -9.88 -0.09 11.01
C THR A 272 -9.42 -1.43 10.45
N ASP A 273 -9.64 -1.70 9.17
CA ASP A 273 -9.15 -2.87 8.45
C ASP A 273 -7.77 -2.57 7.84
#